data_b52c84569aaebc01324e955e5caa80a2
#
_entry.id   b52c84569aaebc01324e955e5caa80a2
#
_cell.length_a   1.000
_cell.length_b   1.000
_cell.length_c   1.000
_cell.angle_alpha   90.00
_cell.angle_beta   90.00
_cell.angle_gamma   90.00
#
_symmetry.space_group_name_H-M   'P 1'
#
loop_
_entity.id
_entity.type
_entity.pdbx_description
1 polymer ?
#
loop_
_entity_poly.entity_id
_entity_poly.type
_entity_poly.pdbx_seq_one_letter_code
_entity_poly.pdbx_strand_id
1 'polypeptide(L)'
;AINFIRAKGDVKTVNILDSTSDAFDIDFSHININQVEIRNAKNDCLDLSYGNYLINKINIKNCGDKGISVGEKSNAVFKEVKINHSNIAIAVKDTSFAKVENSEIFHSPICFAAYRKKQEFAGAKIKILQTNCKNEQLFVQKGSKIDLEI
;
A
#
# COMPACT_ATOMS: atom_id res chain seq x y z
N ALA A 1 -15.58 0.97 -7.62
CA ALA A 1 -14.77 0.15 -6.72
C ALA A 1 -14.75 -1.30 -7.16
N ILE A 2 -13.64 -1.96 -6.92
CA ILE A 2 -13.46 -3.38 -7.20
C ILE A 2 -13.09 -4.07 -5.88
N ASN A 3 -13.69 -5.23 -5.63
CA ASN A 3 -13.38 -6.03 -4.45
C ASN A 3 -13.09 -7.47 -4.86
N PHE A 4 -11.91 -7.99 -4.48
CA PHE A 4 -11.53 -9.39 -4.64
C PHE A 4 -11.50 -10.04 -3.27
N ILE A 5 -12.20 -11.15 -3.11
CA ILE A 5 -12.24 -11.91 -1.86
C ILE A 5 -11.92 -13.37 -2.17
N ARG A 6 -10.93 -13.93 -1.45
CA ARG A 6 -10.51 -15.31 -1.62
C ARG A 6 -10.19 -15.66 -3.07
N ALA A 7 -9.53 -14.73 -3.75
CA ALA A 7 -9.13 -14.90 -5.14
C ALA A 7 -7.68 -15.36 -5.23
N LYS A 8 -7.35 -16.02 -6.33
CA LYS A 8 -6.01 -16.53 -6.60
C LYS A 8 -5.73 -16.48 -8.10
N GLY A 9 -4.58 -15.94 -8.46
CA GLY A 9 -4.18 -15.92 -9.86
C GLY A 9 -3.46 -14.66 -10.26
N ASP A 10 -3.47 -14.38 -11.55
CA ASP A 10 -2.76 -13.28 -12.17
C ASP A 10 -3.74 -12.31 -12.83
N VAL A 11 -3.50 -11.01 -12.62
CA VAL A 11 -4.28 -9.94 -13.23
C VAL A 11 -3.33 -9.09 -14.05
N LYS A 12 -3.69 -8.81 -15.28
CA LYS A 12 -2.84 -8.02 -16.17
C LYS A 12 -2.91 -6.53 -15.82
N THR A 13 -4.09 -5.97 -15.79
CA THR A 13 -4.28 -4.53 -15.57
C THR A 13 -5.58 -4.26 -14.82
N VAL A 14 -5.49 -3.36 -13.84
CA VAL A 14 -6.65 -2.81 -13.14
C VAL A 14 -6.62 -1.30 -13.33
N ASN A 15 -7.74 -0.73 -13.76
CA ASN A 15 -7.87 0.71 -13.97
C ASN A 15 -9.18 1.17 -13.33
N ILE A 16 -9.09 2.05 -12.34
CA ILE A 16 -10.26 2.54 -11.59
C ILE A 16 -10.24 4.06 -11.58
N LEU A 17 -11.39 4.64 -11.90
CA LEU A 17 -11.59 6.08 -11.92
C LEU A 17 -12.82 6.44 -11.07
N ASP A 18 -12.67 7.41 -10.18
CA ASP A 18 -13.76 8.00 -9.39
C ASP A 18 -14.50 7.00 -8.50
N SER A 19 -13.87 6.58 -7.42
CA SER A 19 -14.52 5.74 -6.39
C SER A 19 -15.02 6.58 -5.22
N THR A 20 -16.22 6.26 -4.73
CA THR A 20 -16.83 6.93 -3.56
C THR A 20 -16.38 6.34 -2.22
N SER A 21 -15.53 5.32 -2.24
CA SER A 21 -14.97 4.66 -1.06
C SER A 21 -13.54 4.23 -1.41
N ASP A 22 -13.05 3.12 -0.84
CA ASP A 22 -11.83 2.48 -1.32
C ASP A 22 -12.02 2.08 -2.78
N ALA A 23 -11.00 2.32 -3.59
CA ALA A 23 -11.12 2.03 -5.01
C ALA A 23 -10.93 0.53 -5.29
N PHE A 24 -9.87 -0.06 -4.73
CA PHE A 24 -9.52 -1.44 -4.96
C PHE A 24 -9.23 -2.13 -3.62
N ASP A 25 -10.06 -3.08 -3.26
CA ASP A 25 -10.01 -3.77 -1.98
C ASP A 25 -9.80 -5.27 -2.22
N ILE A 26 -8.75 -5.84 -1.64
CA ILE A 26 -8.41 -7.25 -1.84
C ILE A 26 -8.22 -7.91 -0.48
N ASP A 27 -9.00 -8.96 -0.22
CA ASP A 27 -9.01 -9.67 1.05
C ASP A 27 -8.77 -11.17 0.85
N PHE A 28 -7.98 -11.77 1.74
CA PHE A 28 -7.77 -13.22 1.81
C PHE A 28 -7.36 -13.83 0.46
N SER A 29 -6.44 -13.18 -0.24
CA SER A 29 -6.14 -13.54 -1.62
C SER A 29 -4.64 -13.76 -1.84
N HIS A 30 -4.30 -14.45 -2.93
CA HIS A 30 -2.95 -14.61 -3.43
C HIS A 30 -2.95 -14.16 -4.88
N ILE A 31 -2.55 -12.91 -5.13
CA ILE A 31 -2.71 -12.31 -6.45
C ILE A 31 -1.42 -11.64 -6.89
N ASN A 32 -1.07 -11.86 -8.14
CA ASN A 32 -0.06 -11.11 -8.86
C ASN A 32 -0.76 -10.15 -9.82
N ILE A 33 -0.41 -8.87 -9.77
CA ILE A 33 -0.97 -7.87 -10.67
C ILE A 33 0.17 -7.19 -11.42
N ASN A 34 0.07 -7.12 -12.72
CA ASN A 34 1.10 -6.45 -13.50
C ASN A 34 1.00 -4.94 -13.37
N GLN A 35 -0.20 -4.37 -13.50
CA GLN A 35 -0.37 -2.91 -13.45
C GLN A 35 -1.68 -2.50 -12.79
N VAL A 36 -1.57 -1.52 -11.88
CA VAL A 36 -2.72 -0.88 -11.20
C VAL A 36 -2.66 0.61 -11.48
N GLU A 37 -3.74 1.17 -12.01
CA GLU A 37 -3.96 2.61 -12.14
C GLU A 37 -5.25 3.00 -11.43
N ILE A 38 -5.15 3.93 -10.47
CA ILE A 38 -6.31 4.41 -9.72
C ILE A 38 -6.25 5.92 -9.62
N ARG A 39 -7.39 6.57 -9.88
CA ARG A 39 -7.54 8.02 -9.71
C ARG A 39 -8.81 8.33 -8.94
N ASN A 40 -8.72 9.27 -8.01
CA ASN A 40 -9.85 9.86 -7.30
C ASN A 40 -10.66 8.84 -6.50
N ALA A 41 -10.06 8.31 -5.44
CA ALA A 41 -10.77 7.55 -4.43
C ALA A 41 -11.08 8.45 -3.23
N LYS A 42 -12.27 8.36 -2.67
CA LYS A 42 -12.62 9.16 -1.49
C LYS A 42 -11.98 8.68 -0.21
N ASN A 43 -11.54 7.44 -0.17
CA ASN A 43 -10.81 6.87 0.95
C ASN A 43 -9.48 6.30 0.45
N ASP A 44 -9.15 5.05 0.72
CA ASP A 44 -7.89 4.44 0.26
C ASP A 44 -7.97 4.10 -1.23
N CYS A 45 -6.88 4.29 -1.96
CA CYS A 45 -6.85 3.85 -3.35
C CYS A 45 -6.74 2.33 -3.46
N LEU A 46 -5.79 1.73 -2.74
CA LEU A 46 -5.55 0.28 -2.72
C LEU A 46 -5.51 -0.21 -1.29
N ASP A 47 -6.37 -1.16 -0.95
CA ASP A 47 -6.44 -1.74 0.39
C ASP A 47 -6.27 -3.26 0.33
N LEU A 48 -5.21 -3.77 0.96
CA LEU A 48 -4.83 -5.18 0.95
C LEU A 48 -4.88 -5.75 2.36
N SER A 49 -5.54 -6.90 2.54
CA SER A 49 -5.57 -7.57 3.82
C SER A 49 -5.51 -9.10 3.70
N TYR A 50 -4.96 -9.74 4.72
CA TYR A 50 -4.92 -11.20 4.89
C TYR A 50 -4.45 -11.97 3.65
N GLY A 51 -3.38 -11.54 3.00
CA GLY A 51 -2.96 -12.25 1.81
C GLY A 51 -1.51 -12.02 1.40
N ASN A 52 -1.20 -12.53 0.22
CA ASN A 52 0.11 -12.37 -0.43
C ASN A 52 -0.08 -11.70 -1.78
N TYR A 53 0.61 -10.59 -1.99
CA TYR A 53 0.37 -9.72 -3.11
C TYR A 53 1.69 -9.32 -3.76
N LEU A 54 1.78 -9.50 -5.08
CA LEU A 54 2.89 -8.99 -5.87
C LEU A 54 2.32 -8.07 -6.94
N ILE A 55 2.71 -6.81 -6.91
CA ILE A 55 2.25 -5.83 -7.89
C ILE A 55 3.46 -5.18 -8.55
N ASN A 56 3.56 -5.32 -9.86
CA ASN A 56 4.74 -4.85 -10.58
C ASN A 56 4.74 -3.32 -10.78
N LYS A 57 3.60 -2.74 -11.09
CA LYS A 57 3.52 -1.30 -11.35
C LYS A 57 2.25 -0.71 -10.76
N ILE A 58 2.40 0.33 -9.95
CA ILE A 58 1.29 1.05 -9.32
C ILE A 58 1.43 2.53 -9.66
N ASN A 59 0.37 3.10 -10.22
CA ASN A 59 0.28 4.54 -10.48
C ASN A 59 -1.06 5.02 -9.95
N ILE A 60 -1.04 5.77 -8.83
CA ILE A 60 -2.26 6.19 -8.16
C ILE A 60 -2.21 7.68 -7.84
N LYS A 61 -3.38 8.33 -7.90
CA LYS A 61 -3.49 9.77 -7.72
C LYS A 61 -4.80 10.14 -7.03
N ASN A 62 -4.72 11.10 -6.11
CA ASN A 62 -5.85 11.65 -5.37
C ASN A 62 -6.58 10.60 -4.54
N CYS A 63 -5.90 10.11 -3.52
CA CYS A 63 -6.47 9.19 -2.53
C CYS A 63 -6.88 10.00 -1.31
N GLY A 64 -8.13 9.84 -0.86
CA GLY A 64 -8.68 10.66 0.22
C GLY A 64 -8.02 10.40 1.57
N ASP A 65 -7.48 9.21 1.78
CA ASP A 65 -6.70 8.88 2.97
C ASP A 65 -5.37 8.25 2.55
N LYS A 66 -5.29 6.94 2.41
CA LYS A 66 -4.03 6.27 2.08
C LYS A 66 -3.93 5.96 0.58
N GLY A 67 -2.74 6.05 0.05
CA GLY A 67 -2.49 5.55 -1.29
C GLY A 67 -2.61 4.04 -1.31
N ILE A 68 -1.77 3.36 -0.52
CA ILE A 68 -1.78 1.91 -0.34
C ILE A 68 -1.86 1.61 1.14
N SER A 69 -2.81 0.75 1.52
CA SER A 69 -2.96 0.22 2.87
C SER A 69 -2.70 -1.28 2.85
N VAL A 70 -1.74 -1.75 3.64
CA VAL A 70 -1.39 -3.17 3.77
C VAL A 70 -1.62 -3.56 5.22
N GLY A 71 -2.62 -4.40 5.47
CA GLY A 71 -3.00 -4.74 6.84
C GLY A 71 -3.28 -6.21 7.07
N GLU A 72 -3.50 -6.53 8.32
CA GLU A 72 -3.87 -7.84 8.84
C GLU A 72 -3.10 -9.01 8.20
N LYS A 73 -1.84 -9.19 8.65
CA LYS A 73 -0.98 -10.32 8.28
C LYS A 73 -0.77 -10.46 6.76
N SER A 74 -0.70 -9.35 6.05
CA SER A 74 -0.40 -9.39 4.62
C SER A 74 1.09 -9.34 4.36
N ASN A 75 1.51 -9.97 3.26
CA ASN A 75 2.83 -9.81 2.67
C ASN A 75 2.68 -9.22 1.28
N ALA A 76 3.30 -8.08 1.04
CA ALA A 76 3.19 -7.39 -0.24
C ALA A 76 4.56 -7.02 -0.78
N VAL A 77 4.72 -7.17 -2.09
CA VAL A 77 5.91 -6.70 -2.81
C VAL A 77 5.43 -5.78 -3.91
N PHE A 78 5.92 -4.53 -3.90
CA PHE A 78 5.64 -3.52 -4.91
C PHE A 78 6.94 -3.18 -5.62
N LYS A 79 6.99 -3.37 -6.94
CA LYS A 79 8.23 -3.14 -7.68
C LYS A 79 8.40 -1.69 -8.13
N GLU A 80 7.38 -1.10 -8.71
CA GLU A 80 7.39 0.31 -9.09
C GLU A 80 6.13 0.99 -8.59
N VAL A 81 6.29 2.03 -7.78
CA VAL A 81 5.16 2.73 -7.17
C VAL A 81 5.27 4.22 -7.46
N LYS A 82 4.19 4.79 -7.96
CA LYS A 82 4.04 6.23 -8.11
C LYS A 82 2.74 6.66 -7.45
N ILE A 83 2.86 7.54 -6.45
CA ILE A 83 1.71 8.03 -5.68
C ILE A 83 1.74 9.55 -5.66
N ASN A 84 0.62 10.17 -5.95
CA ASN A 84 0.48 11.61 -5.95
C ASN A 84 -0.82 12.01 -5.22
N HIS A 85 -0.72 12.78 -4.15
CA HIS A 85 -1.79 13.23 -3.29
C HIS A 85 -2.47 12.14 -2.47
N SER A 86 -2.00 11.98 -1.25
CA SER A 86 -2.61 11.16 -0.20
C SER A 86 -2.20 11.71 1.16
N ASN A 87 -2.87 11.32 2.23
CA ASN A 87 -2.44 11.67 3.59
C ASN A 87 -1.22 10.83 3.99
N ILE A 88 -1.30 9.53 3.74
CA ILE A 88 -0.20 8.58 3.90
C ILE A 88 -0.07 7.84 2.58
N ALA A 89 1.12 7.85 1.99
CA ALA A 89 1.26 7.18 0.70
C ALA A 89 1.19 5.66 0.83
N ILE A 90 1.98 5.07 1.72
CA ILE A 90 1.97 3.62 1.98
C ILE A 90 1.93 3.37 3.48
N ALA A 91 0.84 2.79 3.96
CA ALA A 91 0.67 2.38 5.34
C ALA A 91 0.73 0.86 5.44
N VAL A 92 1.56 0.35 6.34
CA VAL A 92 1.68 -1.09 6.61
C VAL A 92 1.43 -1.30 8.10
N LYS A 93 0.48 -2.15 8.42
CA LYS A 93 -0.02 -2.29 9.78
C LYS A 93 -0.37 -3.74 10.13
N ASP A 94 -0.53 -4.01 11.43
CA ASP A 94 -1.14 -5.24 11.96
C ASP A 94 -0.47 -6.52 11.47
N THR A 95 0.78 -6.73 11.87
CA THR A 95 1.58 -7.92 11.58
C THR A 95 1.83 -8.12 10.07
N SER A 96 1.85 -7.02 9.31
CA SER A 96 2.08 -7.07 7.88
C SER A 96 3.52 -6.71 7.53
N PHE A 97 3.92 -7.13 6.35
CA PHE A 97 5.21 -6.81 5.76
C PHE A 97 5.03 -6.31 4.33
N ALA A 98 5.71 -5.24 3.99
CA ALA A 98 5.77 -4.75 2.61
C ALA A 98 7.20 -4.47 2.20
N LYS A 99 7.55 -4.88 0.99
CA LYS A 99 8.79 -4.51 0.32
C LYS A 99 8.47 -3.59 -0.83
N VAL A 100 9.11 -2.42 -0.87
CA VAL A 100 8.92 -1.43 -1.92
C VAL A 100 10.26 -1.24 -2.63
N GLU A 101 10.35 -1.67 -3.89
CA GLU A 101 11.63 -1.67 -4.60
C GLU A 101 11.98 -0.30 -5.17
N ASN A 102 11.01 0.38 -5.80
CA ASN A 102 11.22 1.71 -6.35
C ASN A 102 9.96 2.55 -6.17
N SER A 103 10.07 3.72 -5.56
CA SER A 103 8.92 4.57 -5.30
C SER A 103 9.21 6.04 -5.56
N GLU A 104 8.24 6.70 -6.16
CA GLU A 104 8.17 8.16 -6.31
C GLU A 104 6.87 8.64 -5.69
N ILE A 105 6.97 9.44 -4.64
CA ILE A 105 5.81 9.90 -3.87
C ILE A 105 5.82 11.41 -3.81
N PHE A 106 4.69 12.02 -4.18
CA PHE A 106 4.52 13.47 -4.20
C PHE A 106 3.25 13.87 -3.46
N HIS A 107 3.30 14.99 -2.75
CA HIS A 107 2.16 15.59 -2.06
C HIS A 107 1.51 14.64 -1.04
N SER A 108 2.34 13.96 -0.28
CA SER A 108 1.91 13.15 0.85
C SER A 108 2.75 13.55 2.06
N PRO A 109 2.15 14.06 3.13
CA PRO A 109 2.92 14.45 4.32
C PRO A 109 3.70 13.30 4.92
N ILE A 110 3.10 12.10 4.91
CA ILE A 110 3.75 10.87 5.33
C ILE A 110 3.86 9.95 4.13
N CYS A 111 5.09 9.56 3.78
CA CYS A 111 5.32 8.62 2.69
C CYS A 111 5.09 7.18 3.12
N PHE A 112 5.68 6.79 4.24
CA PHE A 112 5.61 5.42 4.75
C PHE A 112 5.26 5.44 6.23
N ALA A 113 4.29 4.63 6.61
CA ALA A 113 3.90 4.47 8.01
C ALA A 113 3.85 2.98 8.37
N ALA A 114 4.51 2.61 9.47
CA ALA A 114 4.49 1.25 10.01
C ALA A 114 3.96 1.29 11.43
N TYR A 115 2.82 0.63 11.68
CA TYR A 115 2.16 0.70 12.98
C TYR A 115 1.23 -0.48 13.23
N ARG A 116 0.70 -0.53 14.45
CA ARG A 116 -0.37 -1.44 14.85
C ARG A 116 -1.66 -0.64 15.02
N LYS A 117 -2.72 -1.05 14.37
CA LYS A 117 -4.03 -0.45 14.49
C LYS A 117 -4.94 -1.27 15.42
N LYS A 118 -4.95 -2.59 15.24
CA LYS A 118 -5.79 -3.51 16.01
C LYS A 118 -4.98 -4.19 17.10
N GLN A 119 -5.54 -4.27 18.30
CA GLN A 119 -4.80 -4.75 19.49
C GLN A 119 -4.37 -6.21 19.40
N GLU A 120 -5.11 -7.05 18.68
CA GLU A 120 -4.80 -8.47 18.53
C GLU A 120 -3.59 -8.73 17.61
N PHE A 121 -3.08 -7.72 16.94
CA PHE A 121 -1.93 -7.87 16.06
C PHE A 121 -0.66 -7.24 16.65
N ALA A 122 0.47 -7.62 16.10
CA ALA A 122 1.77 -6.98 16.38
C ALA A 122 1.99 -5.79 15.43
N GLY A 123 3.14 -5.16 15.53
CA GLY A 123 3.55 -4.09 14.63
C GLY A 123 3.84 -4.58 13.22
N ALA A 124 4.20 -3.64 12.36
CA ALA A 124 4.43 -3.90 10.94
C ALA A 124 5.89 -3.63 10.54
N LYS A 125 6.25 -4.08 9.35
CA LYS A 125 7.60 -3.87 8.83
C LYS A 125 7.55 -3.46 7.37
N ILE A 126 8.34 -2.46 7.01
CA ILE A 126 8.50 -2.01 5.62
C ILE A 126 9.98 -2.05 5.27
N LYS A 127 10.31 -2.62 4.11
CA LYS A 127 11.64 -2.54 3.53
C LYS A 127 11.58 -1.70 2.26
N ILE A 128 12.36 -0.62 2.22
CA ILE A 128 12.36 0.34 1.12
C ILE A 128 13.73 0.33 0.47
N LEU A 129 13.81 0.08 -0.85
CA LEU A 129 15.09 0.06 -1.56
C LEU A 129 15.42 1.43 -2.16
N GLN A 130 14.50 2.03 -2.92
CA GLN A 130 14.69 3.35 -3.52
C GLN A 130 13.44 4.19 -3.36
N THR A 131 13.61 5.44 -2.96
CA THR A 131 12.53 6.40 -2.81
C THR A 131 13.05 7.83 -2.89
N ASN A 132 12.19 8.75 -3.29
CA ASN A 132 12.45 10.19 -3.19
C ASN A 132 12.10 10.78 -1.82
N CYS A 133 11.54 9.99 -0.91
CA CYS A 133 11.10 10.47 0.39
C CYS A 133 12.26 10.61 1.37
N LYS A 134 12.12 11.54 2.32
CA LYS A 134 13.11 11.84 3.35
C LYS A 134 12.68 11.24 4.69
N ASN A 135 13.63 11.15 5.63
CA ASN A 135 13.39 10.55 6.94
C ASN A 135 12.22 11.19 7.70
N GLU A 136 12.04 12.50 7.62
CA GLU A 136 10.97 13.21 8.28
C GLU A 136 9.57 12.89 7.73
N GLN A 137 9.50 12.20 6.60
CA GLN A 137 8.25 11.72 6.00
C GLN A 137 7.93 10.27 6.35
N LEU A 138 8.67 9.69 7.30
CA LEU A 138 8.46 8.34 7.80
C LEU A 138 7.79 8.39 9.16
N PHE A 139 6.84 7.49 9.39
CA PHE A 139 6.21 7.31 10.69
C PHE A 139 6.38 5.85 11.13
N VAL A 140 7.05 5.64 12.26
CA VAL A 140 7.30 4.31 12.82
C VAL A 140 6.81 4.28 14.24
N GLN A 141 5.78 3.49 14.51
CA GLN A 141 5.30 3.28 15.86
C GLN A 141 6.20 2.27 16.59
N LYS A 142 6.34 2.42 17.90
CA LYS A 142 7.07 1.45 18.73
C LYS A 142 6.56 0.03 18.47
N GLY A 143 7.46 -0.92 18.23
CA GLY A 143 7.12 -2.30 17.86
C GLY A 143 7.02 -2.53 16.36
N SER A 144 7.16 -1.49 15.54
CA SER A 144 7.22 -1.58 14.09
C SER A 144 8.60 -1.16 13.59
N LYS A 145 8.88 -1.41 12.31
CA LYS A 145 10.19 -1.11 11.73
C LYS A 145 10.08 -0.66 10.28
N ILE A 146 10.89 0.34 9.91
CA ILE A 146 11.11 0.72 8.52
C ILE A 146 12.60 0.62 8.24
N ASP A 147 12.98 -0.22 7.29
CA ASP A 147 14.34 -0.33 6.77
C ASP A 147 14.44 0.44 5.47
N LEU A 148 15.20 1.51 5.47
CA LEU A 148 15.46 2.33 4.28
C LEU A 148 16.86 2.02 3.78
N GLU A 149 16.96 1.32 2.66
CA GLU A 149 18.23 0.97 2.02
C GLU A 149 18.50 1.91 0.85
N ILE A 150 19.20 2.98 1.12
CA ILE A 150 19.64 3.91 0.08
C ILE A 150 21.16 3.93 0.03
#